data_b1257a556226b09e473dc5465f80e636
#
_entry.id   b1257a556226b09e473dc5465f80e636
#
_cell.length_a   1.000
_cell.length_b   1.000
_cell.length_c   1.000
_cell.angle_alpha   90.00
_cell.angle_beta   90.00
_cell.angle_gamma   90.00
#
_symmetry.space_group_name_H-M   'P 1'
#
loop_
_entity.id
_entity.type
_entity.pdbx_description
1 polymer ?
#
loop_
_entity_poly.entity_id
_entity_poly.type
_entity_poly.pdbx_seq_one_letter_code
_entity_poly.pdbx_strand_id
1 'polypeptide(L)'
;MDDMASGFFKKLTGKVPAFYKGIGTYATLRTTQSKAMFDNDSTTYYTSGNGQNTGDWIGADLGCARSVSEVRILQGRNSVDDVDYFDNTVLEYSLDRKEWKALTGELKKQYIINWKTDTPVEARYIRIKKLKSDKRNWAAVRTFEVNPTTPERLGFPVEADNLQAAMYGFDENPCTSFANDGILSFGVEKDVKGYTLLLKLAPGKSLVCRQLNAKGKVLATTLIDQSFCKIELVKKAAKVQLDGSAEIFEILPEK
;
A
#
# COMPACT_ATOMS: atom_id res chain seq x y z
N MET A 1 -2.26 14.59 9.86
CA MET A 1 -1.90 13.59 8.82
C MET A 1 -2.53 13.96 7.47
N ASP A 2 -3.76 14.43 7.49
CA ASP A 2 -4.49 14.81 6.28
C ASP A 2 -3.85 15.96 5.49
N ASP A 3 -3.19 16.91 6.15
CA ASP A 3 -2.67 18.10 5.47
C ASP A 3 -1.45 17.84 4.58
N MET A 4 -0.53 16.94 4.97
CA MET A 4 0.62 16.65 4.11
C MET A 4 0.25 15.78 2.90
N ALA A 5 -0.57 14.76 3.11
CA ALA A 5 -1.06 13.94 2.02
C ALA A 5 -2.02 14.72 1.13
N SER A 6 -2.95 15.50 1.71
CA SER A 6 -3.86 16.32 0.94
C SER A 6 -3.14 17.44 0.17
N GLY A 7 -2.07 18.01 0.73
CA GLY A 7 -1.22 18.96 0.03
C GLY A 7 -0.45 18.34 -1.14
N PHE A 8 0.02 17.12 -0.98
CA PHE A 8 0.72 16.36 -1.99
C PHE A 8 -0.16 16.06 -3.21
N PHE A 9 -1.34 15.47 -3.00
CA PHE A 9 -2.24 15.14 -4.11
C PHE A 9 -2.96 16.35 -4.70
N LYS A 10 -3.21 17.37 -3.91
CA LYS A 10 -3.78 18.61 -4.39
C LYS A 10 -2.87 19.30 -5.42
N LYS A 11 -1.55 19.19 -5.22
CA LYS A 11 -0.56 19.69 -6.20
C LYS A 11 -0.59 18.90 -7.52
N LEU A 12 -0.93 17.61 -7.49
CA LEU A 12 -0.93 16.73 -8.66
C LEU A 12 -2.17 16.86 -9.54
N THR A 13 -3.34 16.89 -8.91
CA THR A 13 -4.64 16.72 -9.61
C THR A 13 -5.57 17.91 -9.45
N GLY A 14 -5.21 18.92 -8.66
CA GLY A 14 -6.12 19.99 -8.24
C GLY A 14 -7.20 19.52 -7.26
N LYS A 15 -7.31 18.20 -7.01
CA LYS A 15 -8.19 17.59 -6.01
C LYS A 15 -7.43 16.54 -5.23
N VAL A 16 -7.66 16.52 -3.91
CA VAL A 16 -7.16 15.42 -3.07
C VAL A 16 -7.90 14.15 -3.47
N PRO A 17 -7.21 13.08 -3.89
CA PRO A 17 -7.86 11.83 -4.17
C PRO A 17 -8.63 11.31 -2.96
N ALA A 18 -9.84 10.81 -3.20
CA ALA A 18 -10.77 10.40 -2.13
C ALA A 18 -10.21 9.26 -1.24
N PHE A 19 -9.27 8.47 -1.75
CA PHE A 19 -8.68 7.36 -1.02
C PHE A 19 -7.85 7.79 0.20
N TYR A 20 -7.32 9.03 0.22
CA TYR A 20 -6.60 9.52 1.39
C TYR A 20 -7.48 9.76 2.62
N LYS A 21 -8.78 9.90 2.43
CA LYS A 21 -9.71 10.17 3.54
C LYS A 21 -10.11 8.94 4.34
N GLY A 22 -9.77 7.75 3.87
CA GLY A 22 -10.21 6.50 4.48
C GLY A 22 -9.10 5.59 4.98
N ILE A 23 -7.84 5.89 4.66
CA ILE A 23 -6.71 5.02 4.97
C ILE A 23 -6.58 4.82 6.48
N GLY A 24 -6.67 3.55 6.91
CA GLY A 24 -6.50 3.18 8.30
C GLY A 24 -7.46 3.88 9.26
N THR A 25 -8.64 4.30 8.81
CA THR A 25 -9.62 4.97 9.65
C THR A 25 -10.28 3.99 10.61
N TYR A 26 -10.23 4.31 11.87
CA TYR A 26 -10.88 3.57 12.95
C TYR A 26 -12.06 4.38 13.47
N ALA A 27 -13.26 3.85 13.41
CA ALA A 27 -14.50 4.63 13.53
C ALA A 27 -14.64 5.42 14.84
N THR A 28 -14.18 4.87 15.96
CA THR A 28 -14.38 5.47 17.29
C THR A 28 -13.06 5.66 18.06
N LEU A 29 -11.93 5.37 17.44
CA LEU A 29 -10.64 5.27 18.08
C LEU A 29 -9.59 6.13 17.37
N ARG A 30 -8.37 6.18 17.92
CA ARG A 30 -7.27 6.99 17.37
C ARG A 30 -6.99 6.65 15.91
N THR A 31 -6.96 7.65 15.06
CA THR A 31 -6.54 7.52 13.66
C THR A 31 -5.13 8.01 13.40
N THR A 32 -4.50 8.68 14.36
CA THR A 32 -3.20 9.37 14.20
C THR A 32 -2.02 8.44 13.94
N GLN A 33 -2.14 7.16 14.25
CA GLN A 33 -1.09 6.15 14.05
C GLN A 33 -1.43 5.14 12.95
N SER A 34 -2.43 5.39 12.14
CA SER A 34 -2.88 4.45 11.12
C SER A 34 -1.81 4.12 10.07
N LYS A 35 -0.86 5.02 9.83
CA LYS A 35 0.28 4.76 8.95
C LYS A 35 1.17 3.60 9.42
N ALA A 36 1.26 3.36 10.72
CA ALA A 36 2.10 2.31 11.29
C ALA A 36 1.69 0.88 10.87
N MET A 37 0.52 0.68 10.29
CA MET A 37 0.14 -0.62 9.73
C MET A 37 0.38 -0.71 8.21
N PHE A 38 0.93 0.35 7.59
CA PHE A 38 1.21 0.42 6.15
C PHE A 38 2.65 0.83 5.83
N ASP A 39 3.53 0.90 6.83
CA ASP A 39 4.90 1.43 6.70
C ASP A 39 5.97 0.36 6.43
N ASN A 40 5.56 -0.90 6.27
CA ASN A 40 6.45 -2.05 6.09
C ASN A 40 7.38 -2.35 7.28
N ASP A 41 7.10 -1.80 8.44
CA ASP A 41 7.88 -2.07 9.64
C ASP A 41 7.03 -2.87 10.64
N SER A 42 7.29 -4.17 10.75
CA SER A 42 6.57 -5.04 11.69
C SER A 42 6.90 -4.74 13.16
N THR A 43 7.82 -3.83 13.44
CA THR A 43 8.15 -3.36 14.80
C THR A 43 7.30 -2.15 15.21
N THR A 44 6.75 -1.43 14.27
CA THR A 44 5.75 -0.39 14.50
C THR A 44 4.34 -1.00 14.52
N TYR A 45 3.38 -0.28 15.08
CA TYR A 45 2.00 -0.74 15.10
C TYR A 45 1.02 0.40 15.31
N TYR A 46 -0.13 0.26 14.70
CA TYR A 46 -1.30 1.02 15.09
C TYR A 46 -1.88 0.48 16.40
N THR A 47 -2.36 1.34 17.28
CA THR A 47 -3.13 0.94 18.45
C THR A 47 -4.35 1.83 18.67
N SER A 48 -5.45 1.21 19.07
CA SER A 48 -6.67 1.94 19.42
C SER A 48 -6.53 2.81 20.66
N GLY A 49 -5.71 2.40 21.62
CA GLY A 49 -5.53 3.11 22.90
C GLY A 49 -6.74 3.06 23.83
N ASN A 50 -7.79 2.32 23.48
CA ASN A 50 -8.98 2.08 24.30
C ASN A 50 -9.70 0.79 23.86
N GLY A 51 -10.73 0.39 24.60
CA GLY A 51 -11.47 -0.84 24.33
C GLY A 51 -12.21 -0.81 23.00
N GLN A 52 -12.56 -1.98 22.51
CA GLN A 52 -13.17 -2.23 21.21
C GLN A 52 -14.68 -2.33 21.33
N ASN A 53 -15.43 -1.70 20.43
CA ASN A 53 -16.87 -1.77 20.36
C ASN A 53 -17.34 -2.56 19.13
N THR A 54 -18.53 -3.14 19.23
CA THR A 54 -19.19 -3.71 18.05
C THR A 54 -19.36 -2.66 16.96
N GLY A 55 -19.00 -2.99 15.75
CA GLY A 55 -19.05 -2.08 14.60
C GLY A 55 -17.77 -1.29 14.36
N ASP A 56 -16.81 -1.25 15.30
CA ASP A 56 -15.51 -0.66 15.07
C ASP A 56 -14.78 -1.40 13.91
N TRP A 57 -14.00 -0.69 13.16
CA TRP A 57 -13.28 -1.26 12.02
C TRP A 57 -11.92 -0.59 11.79
N ILE A 58 -11.04 -1.35 11.17
CA ILE A 58 -9.73 -0.94 10.65
C ILE A 58 -9.67 -1.35 9.19
N GLY A 59 -9.21 -0.48 8.30
CA GLY A 59 -9.19 -0.82 6.90
C GLY A 59 -8.33 0.05 6.01
N ALA A 60 -8.27 -0.34 4.75
CA ALA A 60 -7.58 0.31 3.66
C ALA A 60 -8.56 0.87 2.63
N ASP A 61 -8.29 2.04 2.09
CA ASP A 61 -8.91 2.59 0.89
C ASP A 61 -7.87 2.52 -0.26
N LEU A 62 -8.12 1.70 -1.25
CA LEU A 62 -7.22 1.47 -2.38
C LEU A 62 -7.31 2.56 -3.46
N GLY A 63 -8.09 3.62 -3.22
CA GLY A 63 -8.23 4.77 -4.10
C GLY A 63 -9.19 4.59 -5.27
N CYS A 64 -9.21 3.42 -5.86
CA CYS A 64 -10.13 3.02 -6.92
C CYS A 64 -10.47 1.54 -6.76
N ALA A 65 -11.41 1.04 -7.56
CA ALA A 65 -11.69 -0.38 -7.64
C ALA A 65 -10.47 -1.12 -8.19
N ARG A 66 -10.06 -2.17 -7.49
CA ARG A 66 -8.91 -3.02 -7.83
C ARG A 66 -9.29 -4.48 -7.66
N SER A 67 -8.64 -5.33 -8.42
CA SER A 67 -8.75 -6.78 -8.29
C SER A 67 -7.98 -7.23 -7.05
N VAL A 68 -8.67 -7.76 -6.04
CA VAL A 68 -8.06 -8.20 -4.77
C VAL A 68 -8.18 -9.70 -4.64
N SER A 69 -7.05 -10.36 -4.49
CA SER A 69 -6.92 -11.81 -4.33
C SER A 69 -6.31 -12.25 -3.02
N GLU A 70 -5.64 -11.34 -2.30
CA GLU A 70 -4.96 -11.66 -1.05
C GLU A 70 -5.03 -10.48 -0.08
N VAL A 71 -5.33 -10.75 1.18
CA VAL A 71 -5.23 -9.80 2.29
C VAL A 71 -4.50 -10.46 3.44
N ARG A 72 -3.45 -9.81 3.93
CA ARG A 72 -2.67 -10.27 5.07
C ARG A 72 -2.64 -9.21 6.14
N ILE A 73 -3.02 -9.56 7.37
CA ILE A 73 -3.02 -8.63 8.50
C ILE A 73 -2.28 -9.29 9.65
N LEU A 74 -1.24 -8.63 10.14
CA LEU A 74 -0.49 -9.02 11.32
C LEU A 74 -0.92 -8.16 12.49
N GLN A 75 -1.51 -8.79 13.50
CA GLN A 75 -2.05 -8.12 14.68
C GLN A 75 -1.12 -8.25 15.89
N GLY A 76 -1.50 -7.60 16.99
CA GLY A 76 -0.71 -7.55 18.23
C GLY A 76 0.41 -6.52 18.16
N ARG A 77 1.05 -6.22 19.30
CA ARG A 77 2.13 -5.22 19.38
C ARG A 77 3.49 -5.81 19.04
N ASN A 78 3.80 -6.99 19.57
CA ASN A 78 5.15 -7.55 19.48
C ASN A 78 5.22 -9.07 19.37
N SER A 79 4.11 -9.79 19.59
CA SER A 79 4.06 -11.25 19.51
C SER A 79 2.67 -11.77 19.19
N VAL A 80 2.58 -13.03 18.84
CA VAL A 80 1.31 -13.75 18.64
C VAL A 80 0.58 -14.06 19.94
N ASP A 81 1.25 -13.90 21.08
CA ASP A 81 0.68 -14.09 22.42
C ASP A 81 0.17 -12.78 23.02
N ASP A 82 0.29 -11.67 22.29
CA ASP A 82 -0.21 -10.38 22.73
C ASP A 82 -1.75 -10.41 22.81
N VAL A 83 -2.29 -9.82 23.86
CA VAL A 83 -3.74 -9.72 24.06
C VAL A 83 -4.37 -8.56 23.29
N ASP A 84 -3.55 -7.63 22.80
CA ASP A 84 -3.99 -6.45 22.09
C ASP A 84 -4.16 -6.74 20.59
N TYR A 85 -5.21 -7.42 20.23
CA TYR A 85 -5.58 -7.68 18.84
C TYR A 85 -7.09 -7.58 18.62
N PHE A 86 -7.49 -7.51 17.38
CA PHE A 86 -8.87 -7.34 16.98
C PHE A 86 -9.53 -8.71 16.84
N ASP A 87 -10.06 -9.23 17.95
CA ASP A 87 -10.75 -10.52 18.01
C ASP A 87 -12.24 -10.41 17.65
N ASN A 88 -12.88 -11.51 17.36
CA ASN A 88 -14.29 -11.59 16.94
C ASN A 88 -14.60 -10.58 15.82
N THR A 89 -13.92 -10.72 14.73
CA THR A 89 -14.01 -9.84 13.57
C THR A 89 -14.47 -10.58 12.32
N VAL A 90 -14.75 -9.84 11.27
CA VAL A 90 -14.95 -10.32 9.91
C VAL A 90 -14.13 -9.48 8.96
N LEU A 91 -13.51 -10.09 7.97
CA LEU A 91 -12.90 -9.37 6.85
C LEU A 91 -13.97 -9.08 5.80
N GLU A 92 -14.10 -7.83 5.41
CA GLU A 92 -15.11 -7.35 4.47
C GLU A 92 -14.49 -6.47 3.40
N TYR A 93 -15.14 -6.39 2.24
CA TYR A 93 -14.81 -5.46 1.17
C TYR A 93 -16.02 -4.68 0.67
N SER A 94 -15.75 -3.56 0.01
CA SER A 94 -16.77 -2.69 -0.57
C SER A 94 -16.21 -1.91 -1.76
N LEU A 95 -17.09 -1.48 -2.66
CA LEU A 95 -16.76 -0.53 -3.73
C LEU A 95 -17.08 0.93 -3.34
N ASP A 96 -18.03 1.14 -2.44
CA ASP A 96 -18.64 2.46 -2.16
C ASP A 96 -18.70 2.84 -0.67
N ARG A 97 -18.23 1.95 0.24
CA ARG A 97 -18.33 2.06 1.71
C ARG A 97 -19.76 2.00 2.26
N LYS A 98 -20.74 1.72 1.45
CA LYS A 98 -22.13 1.57 1.87
C LYS A 98 -22.51 0.10 1.96
N GLU A 99 -22.29 -0.61 0.86
CA GLU A 99 -22.53 -2.05 0.79
C GLU A 99 -21.23 -2.80 1.05
N TRP A 100 -21.27 -3.70 2.05
CA TRP A 100 -20.13 -4.51 2.46
C TRP A 100 -20.42 -5.98 2.27
N LYS A 101 -19.47 -6.69 1.70
CA LYS A 101 -19.53 -8.13 1.50
C LYS A 101 -18.42 -8.80 2.31
N ALA A 102 -18.75 -9.89 2.97
CA ALA A 102 -17.80 -10.66 3.76
C ALA A 102 -16.87 -11.46 2.85
N LEU A 103 -15.57 -11.39 3.14
CA LEU A 103 -14.55 -12.26 2.56
C LEU A 103 -14.32 -13.51 3.41
N THR A 104 -14.60 -13.42 4.73
CA THR A 104 -14.44 -14.52 5.67
C THR A 104 -15.69 -14.71 6.51
N GLY A 105 -15.80 -15.85 7.21
CA GLY A 105 -16.64 -15.98 8.37
C GLY A 105 -16.08 -15.18 9.57
N GLU A 106 -16.64 -15.41 10.75
CA GLU A 106 -16.13 -14.82 11.99
C GLU A 106 -14.71 -15.32 12.30
N LEU A 107 -13.81 -14.37 12.50
CA LEU A 107 -12.40 -14.60 12.85
C LEU A 107 -12.25 -14.49 14.37
N LYS A 108 -11.80 -15.59 15.00
CA LYS A 108 -11.59 -15.68 16.45
C LYS A 108 -10.15 -16.07 16.76
N LYS A 109 -9.53 -15.38 17.70
CA LYS A 109 -8.17 -15.66 18.19
C LYS A 109 -7.13 -15.78 17.06
N GLN A 110 -7.23 -14.89 16.08
CA GLN A 110 -6.29 -14.86 14.94
C GLN A 110 -5.40 -13.63 15.00
N TYR A 111 -4.14 -13.84 15.32
CA TYR A 111 -3.12 -12.78 15.24
C TYR A 111 -2.67 -12.52 13.81
N ILE A 112 -2.69 -13.54 12.97
CA ILE A 112 -2.38 -13.45 11.56
C ILE A 112 -3.65 -13.80 10.79
N ILE A 113 -4.18 -12.84 10.07
CA ILE A 113 -5.27 -13.04 9.13
C ILE A 113 -4.64 -13.17 7.75
N ASN A 114 -4.80 -14.33 7.13
CA ASN A 114 -4.44 -14.58 5.75
C ASN A 114 -5.70 -15.01 5.00
N TRP A 115 -6.20 -14.12 4.17
CA TRP A 115 -7.24 -14.46 3.23
C TRP A 115 -6.66 -14.48 1.82
N LYS A 116 -6.97 -15.52 1.07
CA LYS A 116 -6.52 -15.70 -0.31
C LYS A 116 -7.59 -16.40 -1.13
N THR A 117 -7.70 -16.03 -2.41
CA THR A 117 -8.64 -16.63 -3.35
C THR A 117 -8.03 -16.70 -4.76
N ASP A 118 -8.44 -17.73 -5.51
CA ASP A 118 -8.12 -17.86 -6.94
C ASP A 118 -9.14 -17.10 -7.82
N THR A 119 -10.24 -16.63 -7.24
CA THR A 119 -11.24 -15.79 -7.91
C THR A 119 -11.22 -14.40 -7.26
N PRO A 120 -10.44 -13.46 -7.80
CA PRO A 120 -10.32 -12.12 -7.23
C PRO A 120 -11.66 -11.40 -7.13
N VAL A 121 -11.80 -10.54 -6.14
CA VAL A 121 -12.95 -9.66 -5.97
C VAL A 121 -12.59 -8.22 -6.38
N GLU A 122 -13.53 -7.51 -6.96
CA GLU A 122 -13.37 -6.08 -7.17
C GLU A 122 -13.67 -5.33 -5.88
N ALA A 123 -12.67 -4.63 -5.34
CA ALA A 123 -12.78 -3.87 -4.11
C ALA A 123 -12.04 -2.55 -4.20
N ARG A 124 -12.60 -1.51 -3.63
CA ARG A 124 -11.90 -0.27 -3.32
C ARG A 124 -11.55 -0.20 -1.83
N TYR A 125 -12.43 -0.73 -0.99
CA TYR A 125 -12.30 -0.68 0.46
C TYR A 125 -12.22 -2.08 1.02
N ILE A 126 -11.26 -2.30 1.91
CA ILE A 126 -11.08 -3.55 2.66
C ILE A 126 -11.01 -3.20 4.13
N ARG A 127 -11.70 -3.95 4.97
CA ARG A 127 -11.66 -3.74 6.42
C ARG A 127 -11.78 -5.03 7.21
N ILE A 128 -11.23 -5.03 8.42
CA ILE A 128 -11.66 -5.92 9.50
C ILE A 128 -12.65 -5.17 10.38
N LYS A 129 -13.79 -5.77 10.63
CA LYS A 129 -14.88 -5.18 11.42
C LYS A 129 -15.14 -6.00 12.65
N LYS A 130 -15.29 -5.34 13.78
CA LYS A 130 -15.59 -5.92 15.08
C LYS A 130 -17.03 -6.40 15.14
N LEU A 131 -17.26 -7.66 15.46
CA LEU A 131 -18.58 -8.25 15.60
C LEU A 131 -19.10 -8.22 17.05
N LYS A 132 -18.17 -8.28 18.02
CA LYS A 132 -18.52 -8.34 19.44
C LYS A 132 -17.59 -7.44 20.26
N SER A 133 -18.15 -6.56 21.07
CA SER A 133 -17.39 -5.62 21.92
C SER A 133 -16.45 -6.34 22.89
N ASP A 134 -15.26 -5.77 23.07
CA ASP A 134 -14.33 -6.11 24.11
C ASP A 134 -13.71 -4.82 24.66
N LYS A 135 -14.17 -4.40 25.84
CA LYS A 135 -13.76 -3.12 26.44
C LYS A 135 -12.44 -3.23 27.24
N ARG A 136 -11.91 -4.43 27.41
CA ARG A 136 -10.68 -4.65 28.17
C ARG A 136 -9.44 -4.61 27.30
N ASN A 137 -9.53 -5.13 26.09
CA ASN A 137 -8.39 -5.24 25.19
C ASN A 137 -8.41 -4.10 24.17
N TRP A 138 -7.24 -3.55 23.88
CA TRP A 138 -7.03 -2.62 22.79
C TRP A 138 -6.91 -3.39 21.47
N ALA A 139 -7.04 -2.73 20.35
CA ALA A 139 -6.67 -3.29 19.07
C ALA A 139 -5.29 -2.79 18.67
N ALA A 140 -4.41 -3.69 18.27
CA ALA A 140 -3.12 -3.36 17.70
C ALA A 140 -2.94 -4.10 16.37
N VAL A 141 -2.48 -3.39 15.34
CA VAL A 141 -2.20 -3.94 14.01
C VAL A 141 -0.82 -3.46 13.58
N ARG A 142 0.07 -4.41 13.29
CA ARG A 142 1.43 -4.14 12.81
C ARG A 142 1.49 -3.94 11.31
N THR A 143 0.82 -4.81 10.56
CA THR A 143 0.78 -4.70 9.11
C THR A 143 -0.61 -4.97 8.58
N PHE A 144 -0.98 -4.29 7.50
CA PHE A 144 -2.21 -4.51 6.75
C PHE A 144 -1.85 -4.46 5.27
N GLU A 145 -1.69 -5.63 4.67
CA GLU A 145 -1.26 -5.80 3.29
C GLU A 145 -2.43 -6.25 2.42
N VAL A 146 -2.54 -5.66 1.25
CA VAL A 146 -3.49 -6.05 0.21
C VAL A 146 -2.69 -6.43 -1.03
N ASN A 147 -2.94 -7.61 -1.58
CA ASN A 147 -2.16 -8.17 -2.68
C ASN A 147 -0.64 -8.10 -2.45
N PRO A 148 -0.11 -8.58 -1.30
CA PRO A 148 1.31 -8.49 -1.04
C PRO A 148 2.10 -9.09 -2.20
N THR A 149 3.04 -8.32 -2.69
CA THR A 149 3.84 -8.67 -3.86
C THR A 149 5.22 -9.17 -3.45
N THR A 150 5.76 -10.10 -4.21
CA THR A 150 7.15 -10.58 -4.07
C THR A 150 7.85 -10.47 -5.42
N PRO A 151 9.20 -10.44 -5.46
CA PRO A 151 9.93 -10.39 -6.73
C PRO A 151 9.51 -11.49 -7.72
N GLU A 152 9.20 -12.68 -7.23
CA GLU A 152 8.81 -13.82 -8.06
C GLU A 152 7.44 -13.64 -8.70
N ARG A 153 6.55 -12.87 -8.06
CA ARG A 153 5.20 -12.59 -8.57
C ARG A 153 5.16 -11.53 -9.65
N LEU A 154 6.15 -10.63 -9.69
CA LEU A 154 6.18 -9.53 -10.65
C LEU A 154 6.42 -10.00 -12.09
N GLY A 155 7.13 -11.12 -12.27
CA GLY A 155 7.47 -11.62 -13.61
C GLY A 155 8.57 -10.82 -14.34
N PHE A 156 9.17 -9.84 -13.67
CA PHE A 156 10.33 -9.07 -14.14
C PHE A 156 11.29 -8.79 -12.97
N PRO A 157 12.59 -8.61 -13.23
CA PRO A 157 13.57 -8.37 -12.18
C PRO A 157 13.41 -6.98 -11.56
N VAL A 158 13.59 -6.90 -10.25
CA VAL A 158 13.72 -5.65 -9.49
C VAL A 158 15.02 -5.69 -8.70
N GLU A 159 15.74 -4.58 -8.69
CA GLU A 159 16.99 -4.38 -7.95
C GLU A 159 16.86 -3.10 -7.12
N ALA A 160 17.07 -3.20 -5.82
CA ALA A 160 17.02 -2.08 -4.87
C ALA A 160 17.86 -2.43 -3.64
N ASP A 161 18.32 -1.44 -2.89
CA ASP A 161 19.07 -1.65 -1.65
C ASP A 161 18.25 -2.43 -0.61
N ASN A 162 16.94 -2.14 -0.54
CA ASN A 162 15.98 -2.93 0.22
C ASN A 162 14.92 -3.49 -0.73
N LEU A 163 15.18 -4.65 -1.29
CA LEU A 163 14.31 -5.28 -2.27
C LEU A 163 12.91 -5.58 -1.71
N GLN A 164 12.82 -6.01 -0.44
CA GLN A 164 11.53 -6.33 0.17
C GLN A 164 10.66 -5.09 0.36
N ALA A 165 11.24 -3.98 0.79
CA ALA A 165 10.53 -2.71 0.88
C ALA A 165 10.11 -2.19 -0.50
N ALA A 166 10.96 -2.36 -1.51
CA ALA A 166 10.65 -1.92 -2.88
C ALA A 166 9.40 -2.58 -3.47
N MET A 167 9.00 -3.76 -2.97
CA MET A 167 7.78 -4.45 -3.41
C MET A 167 6.51 -3.65 -3.14
N TYR A 168 6.52 -2.76 -2.17
CA TYR A 168 5.38 -1.84 -1.91
C TYR A 168 5.17 -0.80 -3.03
N GLY A 169 6.15 -0.57 -3.87
CA GLY A 169 5.95 0.23 -5.08
C GLY A 169 5.18 -0.49 -6.19
N PHE A 170 4.99 -1.81 -6.08
CA PHE A 170 4.40 -2.65 -7.12
C PHE A 170 3.19 -3.47 -6.63
N ASP A 171 2.67 -3.21 -5.44
CA ASP A 171 1.56 -3.97 -4.83
C ASP A 171 0.18 -3.41 -5.18
N GLU A 172 0.13 -2.35 -5.98
CA GLU A 172 -1.11 -1.64 -6.34
C GLU A 172 -1.89 -1.13 -5.10
N ASN A 173 -1.20 -0.89 -4.01
CA ASN A 173 -1.79 -0.40 -2.77
C ASN A 173 -1.20 0.97 -2.39
N PRO A 174 -1.88 2.08 -2.68
CA PRO A 174 -1.37 3.42 -2.40
C PRO A 174 -1.30 3.74 -0.89
N CYS A 175 -1.79 2.84 -0.03
CA CYS A 175 -1.64 2.97 1.42
C CYS A 175 -0.23 2.63 1.89
N THR A 176 0.47 1.78 1.14
CA THR A 176 1.85 1.38 1.38
C THR A 176 2.83 2.29 0.67
N SER A 177 4.05 2.35 1.14
CA SER A 177 5.14 3.07 0.49
C SER A 177 6.48 2.55 0.98
N PHE A 178 7.53 2.86 0.23
CA PHE A 178 8.91 2.64 0.68
C PHE A 178 9.79 3.85 0.41
N ALA A 179 10.78 4.05 1.26
CA ALA A 179 11.80 5.06 1.05
C ALA A 179 12.87 4.50 0.10
N ASN A 180 13.02 5.13 -1.06
CA ASN A 180 14.13 4.93 -1.95
C ASN A 180 15.20 5.99 -1.65
N ASP A 181 16.43 5.59 -1.39
CA ASP A 181 17.57 6.48 -1.20
C ASP A 181 18.78 5.92 -1.94
N GLY A 182 18.67 5.92 -3.25
CA GLY A 182 19.66 5.32 -4.14
C GLY A 182 19.06 4.95 -5.48
N ILE A 183 19.42 3.77 -5.98
CA ILE A 183 18.97 3.29 -7.28
C ILE A 183 17.93 2.18 -7.10
N LEU A 184 16.71 2.44 -7.58
CA LEU A 184 15.72 1.42 -7.86
C LEU A 184 15.77 1.08 -9.36
N SER A 185 15.98 -0.18 -9.71
CA SER A 185 15.93 -0.67 -11.08
C SER A 185 14.86 -1.74 -11.24
N PHE A 186 14.10 -1.69 -12.32
CA PHE A 186 13.13 -2.75 -12.63
C PHE A 186 13.03 -3.03 -14.13
N GLY A 187 12.76 -4.29 -14.46
CA GLY A 187 12.55 -4.73 -15.83
C GLY A 187 11.25 -4.18 -16.41
N VAL A 188 11.22 -3.98 -17.72
CA VAL A 188 10.01 -3.56 -18.43
C VAL A 188 9.13 -4.79 -18.66
N GLU A 189 7.90 -4.74 -18.15
CA GLU A 189 6.90 -5.78 -18.37
C GLU A 189 6.48 -5.84 -19.85
N LYS A 190 6.11 -7.02 -20.32
CA LYS A 190 5.64 -7.21 -21.70
C LYS A 190 4.37 -6.41 -21.96
N ASP A 191 4.28 -5.81 -23.15
CA ASP A 191 3.14 -5.04 -23.64
C ASP A 191 2.82 -3.73 -22.87
N VAL A 192 3.73 -3.29 -21.99
CA VAL A 192 3.64 -2.01 -21.29
C VAL A 192 4.20 -0.88 -22.15
N LYS A 193 3.45 0.21 -22.22
CA LYS A 193 3.82 1.42 -22.98
C LYS A 193 4.49 2.47 -22.11
N GLY A 194 4.28 2.39 -20.81
CA GLY A 194 4.81 3.35 -19.85
C GLY A 194 4.50 2.94 -18.41
N TYR A 195 4.87 3.82 -17.48
CA TYR A 195 4.58 3.66 -16.07
C TYR A 195 4.05 4.97 -15.49
N THR A 196 3.00 4.87 -14.69
CA THR A 196 2.58 5.96 -13.81
C THR A 196 3.29 5.80 -12.47
N LEU A 197 3.98 6.86 -12.04
CA LEU A 197 4.65 6.91 -10.73
C LEU A 197 3.86 7.80 -9.78
N LEU A 198 3.61 7.29 -8.59
CA LEU A 198 3.10 8.03 -7.45
C LEU A 198 4.18 8.07 -6.38
N LEU A 199 4.71 9.26 -6.09
CA LEU A 199 5.85 9.41 -5.18
C LEU A 199 5.81 10.76 -4.46
N LYS A 200 6.60 10.87 -3.39
CA LYS A 200 6.79 12.11 -2.66
C LYS A 200 8.27 12.45 -2.65
N LEU A 201 8.59 13.60 -3.23
CA LEU A 201 9.93 14.16 -3.23
C LEU A 201 10.10 15.13 -2.05
N ALA A 202 11.27 15.15 -1.46
CA ALA A 202 11.64 16.22 -0.55
C ALA A 202 11.67 17.57 -1.32
N PRO A 203 11.44 18.71 -0.66
CA PRO A 203 11.49 20.01 -1.31
C PRO A 203 12.81 20.23 -2.06
N GLY A 204 12.71 20.62 -3.34
CA GLY A 204 13.86 20.87 -4.20
C GLY A 204 14.63 19.61 -4.65
N LYS A 205 14.14 18.42 -4.35
CA LYS A 205 14.70 17.14 -4.83
C LYS A 205 14.01 16.65 -6.07
N SER A 206 14.72 15.84 -6.83
CA SER A 206 14.23 15.17 -8.04
C SER A 206 14.85 13.78 -8.14
N LEU A 207 14.17 12.89 -8.90
CA LEU A 207 14.74 11.62 -9.32
C LEU A 207 15.24 11.72 -10.76
N VAL A 208 16.32 11.00 -11.04
CA VAL A 208 16.78 10.80 -12.41
C VAL A 208 16.21 9.45 -12.89
N CYS A 209 15.31 9.51 -13.86
CA CYS A 209 14.80 8.31 -14.53
C CYS A 209 15.66 8.01 -15.76
N ARG A 210 16.26 6.82 -15.82
CA ARG A 210 16.98 6.31 -17.00
C ARG A 210 16.25 5.13 -17.57
N GLN A 211 16.09 5.09 -18.88
CA GLN A 211 15.61 3.94 -19.60
C GLN A 211 16.77 3.27 -20.31
N LEU A 212 16.94 1.96 -20.09
CA LEU A 212 18.07 1.20 -20.59
C LEU A 212 17.58 0.07 -21.51
N ASN A 213 18.41 -0.28 -22.50
CA ASN A 213 18.16 -1.47 -23.31
C ASN A 213 18.64 -2.75 -22.56
N ALA A 214 18.38 -3.91 -23.17
CA ALA A 214 18.77 -5.21 -22.61
C ALA A 214 20.30 -5.38 -22.39
N LYS A 215 21.13 -4.53 -23.03
CA LYS A 215 22.60 -4.53 -22.85
C LYS A 215 23.05 -3.50 -21.81
N GLY A 216 22.15 -2.84 -21.11
CA GLY A 216 22.44 -1.82 -20.10
C GLY A 216 22.81 -0.44 -20.65
N LYS A 217 22.72 -0.23 -21.99
CA LYS A 217 22.97 1.09 -22.57
C LYS A 217 21.78 2.02 -22.31
N VAL A 218 22.06 3.22 -21.80
CA VAL A 218 21.03 4.26 -21.59
C VAL A 218 20.49 4.72 -22.95
N LEU A 219 19.16 4.71 -23.09
CA LEU A 219 18.41 5.14 -24.26
C LEU A 219 17.79 6.51 -24.06
N ALA A 220 17.34 6.81 -22.83
CA ALA A 220 16.74 8.09 -22.45
C ALA A 220 17.02 8.40 -20.98
N THR A 221 17.07 9.69 -20.67
CA THR A 221 17.17 10.19 -19.29
C THR A 221 16.15 11.31 -19.11
N THR A 222 15.37 11.23 -18.04
CA THR A 222 14.34 12.24 -17.70
C THR A 222 14.50 12.63 -16.25
N LEU A 223 14.38 13.90 -15.94
CA LEU A 223 14.32 14.39 -14.57
C LEU A 223 12.87 14.39 -14.10
N ILE A 224 12.63 13.76 -12.94
CA ILE A 224 11.32 13.71 -12.29
C ILE A 224 11.37 14.66 -11.10
N ASP A 225 10.67 15.77 -11.20
CA ASP A 225 10.55 16.82 -10.17
C ASP A 225 9.09 16.95 -9.67
N GLN A 226 8.24 16.04 -10.10
CA GLN A 226 6.81 15.99 -9.76
C GLN A 226 6.47 14.71 -9.01
N SER A 227 5.53 14.84 -8.14
CA SER A 227 5.07 13.74 -7.28
C SER A 227 4.15 12.74 -7.98
N PHE A 228 3.66 13.09 -9.13
CA PHE A 228 2.92 12.21 -10.03
C PHE A 228 3.42 12.46 -11.44
N CYS A 229 3.86 11.41 -12.09
CA CYS A 229 4.33 11.53 -13.46
C CYS A 229 4.09 10.24 -14.25
N LYS A 230 4.07 10.40 -15.56
CA LYS A 230 4.03 9.30 -16.50
C LYS A 230 5.37 9.21 -17.20
N ILE A 231 5.91 8.00 -17.22
CA ILE A 231 7.10 7.67 -17.99
C ILE A 231 6.64 6.91 -19.23
N GLU A 232 6.73 7.54 -20.40
CA GLU A 232 6.55 6.84 -21.67
C GLU A 232 7.81 6.04 -22.00
N LEU A 233 7.67 4.78 -22.36
CA LEU A 233 8.79 3.93 -22.71
C LEU A 233 9.30 4.23 -24.11
N VAL A 234 10.61 4.47 -24.22
CA VAL A 234 11.26 4.59 -25.53
C VAL A 234 11.43 3.21 -26.17
N LYS A 235 11.45 3.16 -27.49
CA LYS A 235 11.63 1.91 -28.24
C LYS A 235 12.88 1.15 -27.78
N LYS A 236 12.72 -0.15 -27.49
CA LYS A 236 13.75 -1.06 -26.99
C LYS A 236 14.16 -0.83 -25.52
N ALA A 237 13.42 -0.02 -24.75
CA ALA A 237 13.62 0.00 -23.30
C ALA A 237 13.31 -1.40 -22.73
N ALA A 238 14.25 -1.91 -21.91
CA ALA A 238 14.13 -3.20 -21.24
C ALA A 238 14.25 -3.09 -19.73
N LYS A 239 14.76 -1.96 -19.23
CA LYS A 239 14.93 -1.66 -17.82
C LYS A 239 14.67 -0.16 -17.58
N VAL A 240 14.03 0.16 -16.47
CA VAL A 240 13.91 1.52 -15.93
C VAL A 240 14.73 1.61 -14.66
N GLN A 241 15.43 2.72 -14.48
CA GLN A 241 16.14 3.08 -13.26
C GLN A 241 15.61 4.40 -12.73
N LEU A 242 15.32 4.43 -11.43
CA LEU A 242 15.01 5.64 -10.67
C LEU A 242 16.16 5.86 -9.68
N ASP A 243 16.87 6.97 -9.82
CA ASP A 243 18.07 7.30 -9.05
C ASP A 243 17.83 8.57 -8.23
N GLY A 244 17.95 8.47 -6.91
CA GLY A 244 17.76 9.55 -5.95
C GLY A 244 16.82 9.20 -4.81
N SER A 245 16.52 10.20 -3.96
CA SER A 245 15.72 10.04 -2.75
C SER A 245 14.25 10.41 -2.97
N ALA A 246 13.36 9.47 -2.72
CA ALA A 246 11.90 9.67 -2.72
C ALA A 246 11.19 8.64 -1.85
N GLU A 247 10.03 8.99 -1.32
CA GLU A 247 9.05 8.03 -0.84
C GLU A 247 8.19 7.59 -2.05
N ILE A 248 8.25 6.32 -2.42
CA ILE A 248 7.55 5.77 -3.59
C ILE A 248 6.33 4.99 -3.10
N PHE A 249 5.14 5.36 -3.58
CA PHE A 249 3.87 4.72 -3.25
C PHE A 249 3.46 3.70 -4.30
N GLU A 250 3.59 4.04 -5.58
CA GLU A 250 3.17 3.16 -6.68
C GLU A 250 4.00 3.36 -7.93
N ILE A 251 4.24 2.25 -8.62
CA ILE A 251 4.79 2.16 -9.97
C ILE A 251 3.81 1.31 -10.78
N LEU A 252 2.88 1.94 -11.47
CA LEU A 252 1.79 1.28 -12.17
C LEU A 252 2.09 1.14 -13.66
N PRO A 253 2.02 -0.07 -14.25
CA PRO A 253 2.19 -0.26 -15.68
C PRO A 253 1.01 0.31 -16.48
N GLU A 254 1.31 1.00 -17.57
CA GLU A 254 0.34 1.47 -18.56
C GLU A 254 0.33 0.53 -19.77
N LYS A 255 -0.73 -0.22 -19.94
CA LYS A 255 -0.94 -1.20 -21.03
C LYS A 255 -1.60 -0.60 -22.26
#